data_df854a9395e187f5e46836cdcea255f4
#
_entry.id   df854a9395e187f5e46836cdcea255f4
#
_cell.length_a   1.000
_cell.length_b   1.000
_cell.length_c   1.000
_cell.angle_alpha   90.00
_cell.angle_beta   90.00
_cell.angle_gamma   90.00
#
_symmetry.space_group_name_H-M   'P 1'
#
loop_
_entity.id
_entity.type
_entity.pdbx_description
1 polymer ?
#
loop_
_entity_poly.entity_id
_entity_poly.type
_entity_poly.pdbx_seq_one_letter_code
_entity_poly.pdbx_strand_id
1 'polypeptide(L)'
;LEDIGLTYPQYLVMLVLWETEGPLGVGEVGERLGLDSGTLTPLLRRMEQAGLLTRSRGEDERRRLIALTAQGRSLEDRAARVPERMAALYPADTEQVREVKAYLDDLADRLT
;
A
#
# COMPACT_ATOMS: atom_id res chain seq x y z
N LEU A 1 10.11 -1.61 -6.99
CA LEU A 1 9.20 -2.43 -6.18
C LEU A 1 9.61 -3.89 -6.08
N GLU A 2 10.39 -4.36 -7.03
CA GLU A 2 10.92 -5.74 -6.99
C GLU A 2 11.77 -5.99 -5.75
N ASP A 3 12.49 -4.97 -5.28
CA ASP A 3 13.34 -5.07 -4.07
C ASP A 3 12.55 -5.40 -2.82
N ILE A 4 11.28 -5.01 -2.75
CA ILE A 4 10.43 -5.28 -1.59
C ILE A 4 9.38 -6.34 -1.87
N GLY A 5 9.41 -6.93 -3.08
CA GLY A 5 8.52 -8.02 -3.47
C GLY A 5 7.06 -7.63 -3.65
N LEU A 6 6.78 -6.35 -3.91
CA LEU A 6 5.42 -5.85 -4.08
C LEU A 6 5.14 -5.52 -5.54
N THR A 7 3.90 -5.77 -5.97
CA THR A 7 3.38 -5.19 -7.20
C THR A 7 2.99 -3.74 -6.94
N TYR A 8 2.80 -2.95 -8.00
CA TYR A 8 2.39 -1.56 -7.85
C TYR A 8 1.05 -1.40 -7.09
N PRO A 9 0.00 -2.17 -7.42
CA PRO A 9 -1.24 -2.09 -6.65
C PRO A 9 -1.06 -2.48 -5.17
N GLN A 10 -0.23 -3.47 -4.88
CA GLN A 10 0.06 -3.87 -3.50
C GLN A 10 0.76 -2.73 -2.75
N TYR A 11 1.69 -2.06 -3.42
CA TYR A 11 2.40 -0.91 -2.84
C TYR A 11 1.43 0.21 -2.46
N LEU A 12 0.45 0.49 -3.32
CA LEU A 12 -0.57 1.51 -3.02
C LEU A 12 -1.38 1.16 -1.77
N VAL A 13 -1.75 -0.10 -1.62
CA VAL A 13 -2.46 -0.58 -0.42
C VAL A 13 -1.57 -0.39 0.81
N MET A 14 -0.30 -0.77 0.70
CA MET A 14 0.64 -0.64 1.82
C MET A 14 0.82 0.82 2.24
N LEU A 15 0.89 1.75 1.28
CA LEU A 15 1.00 3.19 1.60
C LEU A 15 -0.16 3.66 2.49
N VAL A 16 -1.36 3.24 2.17
CA VAL A 16 -2.55 3.58 2.97
C VAL A 16 -2.42 3.01 4.38
N LEU A 17 -2.01 1.76 4.48
CA LEU A 17 -1.93 1.08 5.77
C LEU A 17 -0.76 1.59 6.63
N TRP A 18 0.36 1.95 6.01
CA TRP A 18 1.51 2.51 6.76
C TRP A 18 1.19 3.86 7.39
N GLU A 19 0.37 4.66 6.74
CA GLU A 19 -0.02 5.99 7.25
C GLU A 19 -1.04 5.91 8.37
N THR A 20 -1.62 4.73 8.60
CA THR A 20 -2.70 4.56 9.57
C THR A 20 -2.21 3.76 10.77
N GLU A 21 -2.53 4.26 11.96
CA GLU A 21 -2.23 3.57 13.21
C GLU A 21 -3.40 2.69 13.62
N GLY A 22 -3.48 1.51 13.09
CA GLY A 22 -4.52 0.58 13.46
C GLY A 22 -5.31 0.06 12.28
N PRO A 23 -6.30 -0.78 12.55
CA PRO A 23 -7.07 -1.40 11.48
C PRO A 23 -7.88 -0.40 10.67
N LEU A 24 -7.99 -0.67 9.38
CA LEU A 24 -8.86 0.08 8.46
C LEU A 24 -9.91 -0.85 7.87
N GLY A 25 -11.09 -0.32 7.61
CA GLY A 25 -12.11 -1.05 6.88
C GLY A 25 -11.73 -1.24 5.41
N VAL A 26 -12.11 -2.38 4.84
CA VAL A 26 -11.88 -2.65 3.41
C VAL A 26 -12.50 -1.56 2.54
N GLY A 27 -13.72 -1.12 2.89
CA GLY A 27 -14.39 -0.04 2.16
C GLY A 27 -13.63 1.27 2.22
N GLU A 28 -13.00 1.59 3.36
CA GLU A 28 -12.20 2.80 3.51
C GLU A 28 -10.96 2.77 2.62
N VAL A 29 -10.29 1.62 2.54
CA VAL A 29 -9.15 1.45 1.66
C VAL A 29 -9.57 1.60 0.20
N GLY A 30 -10.69 0.99 -0.16
CA GLY A 30 -11.23 1.09 -1.52
C GLY A 30 -11.56 2.52 -1.91
N GLU A 31 -12.20 3.28 -1.02
CA GLU A 31 -12.51 4.69 -1.26
C GLU A 31 -11.24 5.52 -1.48
N ARG A 32 -10.25 5.33 -0.64
CA ARG A 32 -9.01 6.08 -0.72
C ARG A 32 -8.23 5.80 -2.01
N LEU A 33 -8.29 4.55 -2.50
CA LEU A 33 -7.58 4.14 -3.70
C LEU A 33 -8.41 4.25 -4.97
N GLY A 34 -9.71 4.51 -4.84
CA GLY A 34 -10.62 4.52 -5.99
C GLY A 34 -10.83 3.13 -6.58
N LEU A 35 -10.76 2.09 -5.75
CA LEU A 35 -10.94 0.70 -6.17
C LEU A 35 -12.25 0.14 -5.60
N ASP A 36 -12.95 -0.62 -6.43
CA ASP A 36 -14.15 -1.34 -5.96
C ASP A 36 -13.75 -2.60 -5.18
N SER A 37 -14.72 -3.17 -4.45
CA SER A 37 -14.47 -4.35 -3.63
C SER A 37 -14.12 -5.58 -4.47
N GLY A 38 -14.64 -5.67 -5.70
CA GLY A 38 -14.34 -6.77 -6.60
C GLY A 38 -12.87 -6.80 -7.03
N THR A 39 -12.26 -5.63 -7.17
CA THR A 39 -10.84 -5.48 -7.51
C THR A 39 -9.98 -5.62 -6.26
N LEU A 40 -10.41 -5.02 -5.17
CA LEU A 40 -9.61 -4.93 -3.94
C LEU A 40 -9.54 -6.26 -3.20
N THR A 41 -10.64 -7.02 -3.11
CA THR A 41 -10.69 -8.25 -2.32
C THR A 41 -9.66 -9.30 -2.76
N PRO A 42 -9.51 -9.63 -4.06
CA PRO A 42 -8.46 -10.56 -4.47
C PRO A 42 -7.06 -10.07 -4.18
N LEU A 43 -6.83 -8.76 -4.30
CA LEU A 43 -5.56 -8.13 -4.02
C LEU A 43 -5.20 -8.30 -2.53
N LEU A 44 -6.13 -8.00 -1.65
CA LEU A 44 -5.93 -8.13 -0.21
C LEU A 44 -5.72 -9.59 0.21
N ARG A 45 -6.41 -10.51 -0.44
CA ARG A 45 -6.24 -11.94 -0.16
C ARG A 45 -4.82 -12.40 -0.47
N ARG A 46 -4.26 -11.96 -1.60
CA ARG A 46 -2.87 -12.29 -1.97
C ARG A 46 -1.89 -11.70 -0.97
N MET A 47 -2.14 -10.49 -0.50
CA MET A 47 -1.28 -9.83 0.49
C MET A 47 -1.36 -10.53 1.84
N GLU A 48 -2.53 -11.00 2.22
CA GLU A 48 -2.70 -11.81 3.42
C GLU A 48 -1.93 -13.13 3.32
N GLN A 49 -2.00 -13.80 2.19
CA GLN A 49 -1.26 -15.04 1.94
C GLN A 49 0.24 -14.82 1.98
N ALA A 50 0.69 -13.64 1.56
CA ALA A 50 2.11 -13.27 1.63
C ALA A 50 2.56 -12.86 3.03
N GLY A 51 1.65 -12.80 4.00
CA GLY A 51 1.98 -12.47 5.38
C GLY A 51 2.11 -10.98 5.67
N LEU A 52 1.61 -10.12 4.78
CA LEU A 52 1.77 -8.66 4.91
C LEU A 52 0.67 -8.01 5.75
N LEU A 53 -0.50 -8.61 5.75
CA LEU A 53 -1.66 -8.08 6.48
C LEU A 53 -2.53 -9.21 6.98
N THR A 54 -3.43 -8.89 7.89
CA THR A 54 -4.47 -9.79 8.36
C THR A 54 -5.82 -9.15 8.10
N ARG A 55 -6.82 -9.99 7.89
CA ARG A 55 -8.20 -9.56 7.75
C ARG A 55 -9.00 -10.12 8.92
N SER A 56 -9.81 -9.27 9.52
CA SER A 56 -10.67 -9.67 10.62
C SER A 56 -12.05 -9.05 10.44
N ARG A 57 -13.02 -9.56 11.18
CA ARG A 57 -14.34 -8.93 11.26
C ARG A 57 -14.31 -7.92 12.40
N GLY A 58 -14.84 -6.72 12.14
CA GLY A 58 -15.04 -5.74 13.18
C GLY A 58 -16.21 -6.09 14.08
N GLU A 59 -16.54 -5.18 15.00
CA GLU A 59 -17.68 -5.35 15.91
C GLU A 59 -19.01 -5.51 15.15
N ASP A 60 -19.09 -4.89 13.96
CA ASP A 60 -20.19 -5.09 13.03
C ASP A 60 -19.78 -6.19 12.05
N GLU A 61 -20.55 -7.28 11.98
CA GLU A 61 -20.28 -8.42 11.08
C GLU A 61 -20.14 -8.03 9.61
N ARG A 62 -20.67 -6.87 9.23
CA ARG A 62 -20.59 -6.35 7.87
C ARG A 62 -19.29 -5.65 7.59
N ARG A 63 -18.57 -5.28 8.64
CA ARG A 63 -17.33 -4.51 8.51
C ARG A 63 -16.14 -5.43 8.59
N ARG A 64 -15.40 -5.52 7.49
CA ARG A 64 -14.14 -6.24 7.43
C ARG A 64 -13.00 -5.28 7.66
N LEU A 65 -12.10 -5.63 8.56
CA LEU A 65 -10.96 -4.82 8.93
C LEU A 65 -9.67 -5.43 8.42
N ILE A 66 -8.74 -4.56 8.05
CA ILE A 66 -7.40 -4.93 7.60
C ILE A 66 -6.39 -4.30 8.55
N ALA A 67 -5.43 -5.10 8.99
CA ALA A 67 -4.33 -4.61 9.83
C ALA A 67 -3.01 -5.15 9.31
N LEU A 68 -1.95 -4.35 9.40
CA LEU A 68 -0.61 -4.79 9.03
C LEU A 68 -0.10 -5.82 10.03
N THR A 69 0.63 -6.80 9.51
CA THR A 69 1.45 -7.68 10.34
C THR A 69 2.76 -6.97 10.67
N ALA A 70 3.55 -7.54 11.59
CA ALA A 70 4.89 -7.02 11.86
C ALA A 70 5.75 -7.02 10.60
N GLN A 71 5.63 -8.07 9.77
CA GLN A 71 6.32 -8.16 8.49
C GLN A 71 5.90 -7.03 7.55
N GLY A 72 4.59 -6.77 7.42
CA GLY A 72 4.09 -5.69 6.58
C GLY A 72 4.56 -4.33 7.06
N ARG A 73 4.57 -4.12 8.37
CA ARG A 73 5.04 -2.87 8.97
C ARG A 73 6.54 -2.65 8.69
N SER A 74 7.34 -3.70 8.75
CA SER A 74 8.79 -3.60 8.54
C SER A 74 9.17 -3.20 7.10
N LEU A 75 8.30 -3.45 6.14
CA LEU A 75 8.56 -3.07 4.75
C LEU A 75 8.54 -1.56 4.53
N GLU A 76 7.95 -0.78 5.43
CA GLU A 76 7.90 0.67 5.32
C GLU A 76 9.30 1.27 5.20
N ASP A 77 10.23 0.82 6.03
CA ASP A 77 11.62 1.30 5.99
C ASP A 77 12.31 0.96 4.66
N ARG A 78 12.03 -0.22 4.13
CA ARG A 78 12.59 -0.65 2.85
C ARG A 78 11.97 0.12 1.68
N ALA A 79 10.68 0.38 1.75
CA ALA A 79 9.96 1.13 0.73
C ALA A 79 10.45 2.58 0.63
N ALA A 80 10.83 3.18 1.74
CA ALA A 80 11.37 4.54 1.77
C ALA A 80 12.66 4.68 0.97
N ARG A 81 13.38 3.59 0.73
CA ARG A 81 14.64 3.58 -0.02
C ARG A 81 14.46 3.37 -1.52
N VAL A 82 13.27 2.92 -1.95
CA VAL A 82 13.00 2.62 -3.35
C VAL A 82 13.23 3.83 -4.26
N PRO A 83 12.74 5.04 -3.96
CA PRO A 83 12.98 6.20 -4.82
C PRO A 83 14.45 6.53 -4.97
N GLU A 84 15.26 6.43 -3.91
CA GLU A 84 16.69 6.70 -3.95
C GLU A 84 17.42 5.68 -4.83
N ARG A 85 17.07 4.41 -4.69
CA ARG A 85 17.66 3.33 -5.49
C ARG A 85 17.31 3.46 -6.96
N MET A 86 16.06 3.80 -7.25
CA MET A 86 15.64 4.01 -8.64
C MET A 86 16.38 5.17 -9.27
N ALA A 87 16.57 6.27 -8.54
CA ALA A 87 17.32 7.42 -9.01
C ALA A 87 18.80 7.07 -9.25
N ALA A 88 19.39 6.22 -8.40
CA ALA A 88 20.78 5.79 -8.54
C ALA A 88 20.98 4.83 -9.73
N LEU A 89 20.00 3.95 -10.00
CA LEU A 89 20.08 2.98 -11.08
C LEU A 89 19.74 3.57 -12.44
N TYR A 90 18.90 4.60 -12.48
CA TYR A 90 18.40 5.20 -13.72
C TYR A 90 18.48 6.72 -13.67
N PRO A 91 19.70 7.29 -13.64
CA PRO A 91 19.84 8.74 -13.55
C PRO A 91 19.24 9.50 -14.74
N ALA A 92 19.11 8.83 -15.89
CA ALA A 92 18.48 9.42 -17.07
C ALA A 92 16.94 9.49 -16.96
N ASP A 93 16.36 8.72 -16.06
CA ASP A 93 14.91 8.62 -15.85
C ASP A 93 14.44 9.42 -14.63
N THR A 94 15.21 10.44 -14.24
CA THR A 94 14.88 11.26 -13.08
C THR A 94 13.49 11.90 -13.18
N GLU A 95 13.07 12.27 -14.38
CA GLU A 95 11.73 12.83 -14.60
C GLU A 95 10.64 11.80 -14.31
N GLN A 96 10.83 10.55 -14.76
CA GLN A 96 9.87 9.49 -14.47
C GLN A 96 9.79 9.21 -12.98
N VAL A 97 10.92 9.20 -12.29
CA VAL A 97 10.96 9.04 -10.84
C VAL A 97 10.22 10.18 -10.17
N ARG A 98 10.40 11.41 -10.63
CA ARG A 98 9.67 12.58 -10.11
C ARG A 98 8.18 12.48 -10.36
N GLU A 99 7.77 12.01 -11.53
CA GLU A 99 6.36 11.82 -11.85
C GLU A 99 5.71 10.77 -10.94
N VAL A 100 6.40 9.65 -10.72
CA VAL A 100 5.92 8.61 -9.81
C VAL A 100 5.84 9.16 -8.40
N LYS A 101 6.86 9.87 -7.95
CA LYS A 101 6.87 10.49 -6.63
C LYS A 101 5.75 11.51 -6.47
N ALA A 102 5.56 12.37 -7.49
CA ALA A 102 4.49 13.37 -7.48
C ALA A 102 3.12 12.69 -7.43
N TYR A 103 2.95 11.59 -8.17
CA TYR A 103 1.72 10.81 -8.14
C TYR A 103 1.46 10.22 -6.74
N LEU A 104 2.49 9.67 -6.12
CA LEU A 104 2.39 9.12 -4.78
C LEU A 104 2.12 10.19 -3.73
N ASP A 105 2.77 11.35 -3.86
CA ASP A 105 2.55 12.49 -2.97
C ASP A 105 1.12 13.03 -3.12
N ASP A 106 0.61 13.13 -4.35
CA ASP A 106 -0.76 13.53 -4.62
C ASP A 106 -1.75 12.53 -4.02
N LEU A 107 -1.46 11.24 -4.14
CA LEU A 107 -2.26 10.20 -3.55
C LEU A 107 -2.27 10.33 -2.02
N ALA A 108 -1.11 10.58 -1.42
CA ALA A 108 -0.99 10.78 0.02
C ALA A 108 -1.80 12.00 0.48
N ASP A 109 -1.76 13.11 -0.28
CA ASP A 109 -2.55 14.31 0.01
C ASP A 109 -4.05 14.02 -0.04
N ARG A 110 -4.49 13.18 -0.97
CA ARG A 110 -5.90 12.77 -1.07
C ARG A 110 -6.32 11.87 0.09
N LEU A 111 -5.36 11.20 0.72
CA LEU A 111 -5.62 10.29 1.83
C LEU A 111 -5.67 11.02 3.18
N THR A 112 -5.24 12.25 3.21
CA THR A 112 -5.35 13.11 4.40
C THR A 112 -6.55 14.02 4.26
#